data_cf13cc0be92ee5f827f06929937de1e9
#
_entry.id   cf13cc0be92ee5f827f06929937de1e9
#
_cell.length_a   1.000
_cell.length_b   1.000
_cell.length_c   1.000
_cell.angle_alpha   90.00
_cell.angle_beta   90.00
_cell.angle_gamma   90.00
#
_symmetry.space_group_name_H-M   'P 1'
#
loop_
_entity.id
_entity.type
_entity.pdbx_description
1 polymer ?
#
loop_
_entity_poly.entity_id
_entity_poly.type
_entity_poly.pdbx_seq_one_letter_code
_entity_poly.pdbx_strand_id
1 'polypeptide(L)'
;IGLVGSEMCIRDRIQMQDFLHRIEQKICVDHHDMGFLYTPSCVAGYKLTGSGTGKRAALLAADQLKSRFQEKGEFIQAWGAMGEPENYRLIIDCLLNVPLLYWASQETGDESYRQIADRHVHTTLENVIRPDFSTWHTFFFDPVTGNPDHGATCQGYRDGSAWARGQAWGIYGTALAYRYTKREEYKYIFRGVSKYYIEHLPKDLVPYWDLEFSDGDAQPRDSSSASIAACGMLEMAKYLYDEEAAFYRDLAEKFIGSVYR
;
A
#
# COMPACT_ATOMS: atom_id res chain seq x y z
N ILE A 1 -1.62 -35.33 2.96
CA ILE A 1 -2.30 -34.10 2.51
C ILE A 1 -3.15 -33.51 3.66
N GLY A 2 -3.83 -34.34 4.47
CA GLY A 2 -4.71 -33.87 5.56
C GLY A 2 -3.99 -33.20 6.74
N LEU A 3 -2.79 -33.63 7.10
CA LEU A 3 -2.00 -33.09 8.22
C LEU A 3 -1.46 -31.67 7.93
N VAL A 4 -0.98 -31.41 6.70
CA VAL A 4 -0.49 -30.09 6.31
C VAL A 4 -1.63 -29.05 6.30
N GLY A 5 -2.81 -29.43 5.83
CA GLY A 5 -3.99 -28.55 5.87
C GLY A 5 -4.45 -28.24 7.29
N SER A 6 -4.40 -29.20 8.22
CA SER A 6 -4.81 -29.01 9.61
C SER A 6 -3.84 -28.13 10.40
N GLU A 7 -2.51 -28.29 10.18
CA GLU A 7 -1.49 -27.45 10.81
C GLU A 7 -1.56 -25.99 10.34
N MET A 8 -1.77 -25.74 9.04
CA MET A 8 -1.99 -24.39 8.51
C MET A 8 -3.23 -23.76 9.14
N CYS A 9 -4.36 -24.48 9.19
CA CYS A 9 -5.59 -23.99 9.84
C CYS A 9 -5.40 -23.70 11.35
N ILE A 10 -4.55 -24.42 12.06
CA ILE A 10 -4.21 -24.16 13.46
C ILE A 10 -3.41 -22.88 13.59
N ARG A 11 -2.37 -22.69 12.77
CA ARG A 11 -1.54 -21.48 12.75
C ARG A 11 -2.37 -20.25 12.45
N ASP A 12 -3.20 -20.30 11.41
CA ASP A 12 -4.08 -19.18 11.02
C ASP A 12 -5.04 -18.79 12.14
N ARG A 13 -5.62 -19.77 12.86
CA ARG A 13 -6.47 -19.51 14.01
C ARG A 13 -5.70 -18.85 15.16
N ILE A 14 -4.51 -19.33 15.49
CA ILE A 14 -3.66 -18.76 16.53
C ILE A 14 -3.28 -17.33 16.16
N GLN A 15 -2.92 -17.10 14.91
CA GLN A 15 -2.57 -15.75 14.42
C GLN A 15 -3.77 -14.80 14.52
N MET A 16 -4.96 -15.21 14.07
CA MET A 16 -6.16 -14.38 14.19
C MET A 16 -6.52 -14.07 15.65
N GLN A 17 -6.32 -15.01 16.59
CA GLN A 17 -6.51 -14.80 18.01
C GLN A 17 -5.50 -13.81 18.59
N ASP A 18 -4.22 -13.91 18.22
CA ASP A 18 -3.18 -12.97 18.63
C ASP A 18 -3.47 -11.56 18.10
N PHE A 19 -3.85 -11.43 16.84
CA PHE A 19 -4.23 -10.15 16.27
C PHE A 19 -5.49 -9.55 16.92
N LEU A 20 -6.50 -10.38 17.26
CA LEU A 20 -7.65 -9.91 18.01
C LEU A 20 -7.24 -9.41 19.39
N HIS A 21 -6.43 -10.17 20.11
CA HIS A 21 -5.92 -9.75 21.42
C HIS A 21 -5.14 -8.43 21.34
N ARG A 22 -4.24 -8.28 20.38
CA ARG A 22 -3.45 -7.06 20.19
C ARG A 22 -4.33 -5.83 19.95
N ILE A 23 -5.31 -5.93 19.07
CA ILE A 23 -6.16 -4.77 18.77
C ILE A 23 -7.09 -4.42 19.94
N GLU A 24 -7.62 -5.41 20.66
CA GLU A 24 -8.44 -5.19 21.85
C GLU A 24 -7.65 -4.57 23.01
N GLN A 25 -6.40 -4.96 23.20
CA GLN A 25 -5.52 -4.46 24.24
C GLN A 25 -4.68 -3.24 23.80
N LYS A 26 -4.87 -2.73 22.59
CA LYS A 26 -4.11 -1.61 22.02
C LYS A 26 -2.58 -1.83 22.03
N ILE A 27 -2.13 -3.07 21.80
CA ILE A 27 -0.71 -3.44 21.78
C ILE A 27 -0.13 -3.18 20.40
N CYS A 28 0.76 -2.19 20.28
CA CYS A 28 1.46 -1.82 19.04
C CYS A 28 0.53 -1.65 17.83
N VAL A 29 -0.56 -0.90 18.00
CA VAL A 29 -1.57 -0.68 16.95
C VAL A 29 -1.83 0.81 16.66
N ASP A 30 -1.05 1.71 17.26
CA ASP A 30 -1.19 3.16 17.06
C ASP A 30 -0.31 3.65 15.89
N HIS A 31 -0.58 3.11 14.71
CA HIS A 31 0.05 3.47 13.44
C HIS A 31 -0.87 3.10 12.26
N HIS A 32 -0.50 3.51 11.04
CA HIS A 32 -1.34 3.29 9.87
C HIS A 32 -1.27 1.88 9.26
N ASP A 33 -0.32 1.03 9.68
CA ASP A 33 -0.09 -0.30 9.08
C ASP A 33 -1.16 -1.36 9.40
N MET A 34 -2.31 -0.94 9.85
CA MET A 34 -3.43 -1.85 10.14
C MET A 34 -3.85 -2.67 8.92
N GLY A 35 -3.78 -2.07 7.73
CA GLY A 35 -4.09 -2.78 6.48
C GLY A 35 -3.07 -3.88 6.17
N PHE A 36 -1.77 -3.60 6.30
CA PHE A 36 -0.71 -4.58 6.09
C PHE A 36 -0.80 -5.77 7.06
N LEU A 37 -1.18 -5.51 8.30
CA LEU A 37 -1.27 -6.55 9.33
C LEU A 37 -2.57 -7.36 9.21
N TYR A 38 -3.72 -6.69 9.09
CA TYR A 38 -5.02 -7.33 9.25
C TYR A 38 -5.66 -7.79 7.94
N THR A 39 -5.30 -7.23 6.79
CA THR A 39 -5.86 -7.67 5.51
C THR A 39 -5.36 -9.07 5.11
N PRO A 40 -4.03 -9.35 5.06
CA PRO A 40 -3.53 -10.67 4.67
C PRO A 40 -3.74 -11.74 5.75
N SER A 41 -3.98 -11.36 6.99
CA SER A 41 -4.22 -12.29 8.11
C SER A 41 -5.71 -12.46 8.41
N CYS A 42 -6.33 -11.47 9.02
CA CYS A 42 -7.68 -11.57 9.57
C CYS A 42 -8.77 -11.50 8.50
N VAL A 43 -8.66 -10.57 7.53
CA VAL A 43 -9.63 -10.50 6.40
C VAL A 43 -9.50 -11.73 5.52
N ALA A 44 -8.28 -12.16 5.18
CA ALA A 44 -8.06 -13.36 4.39
C ALA A 44 -8.57 -14.61 5.13
N GLY A 45 -8.24 -14.76 6.41
CA GLY A 45 -8.72 -15.85 7.24
C GLY A 45 -10.25 -15.90 7.32
N TYR A 46 -10.91 -14.76 7.51
CA TYR A 46 -12.38 -14.68 7.47
C TYR A 46 -12.95 -15.08 6.10
N LYS A 47 -12.41 -14.56 5.00
CA LYS A 47 -12.89 -14.88 3.64
C LYS A 47 -12.73 -16.36 3.29
N LEU A 48 -11.67 -17.00 3.75
CA LEU A 48 -11.36 -18.40 3.45
C LEU A 48 -12.07 -19.40 4.36
N THR A 49 -12.34 -19.02 5.61
CA THR A 49 -12.81 -19.96 6.64
C THR A 49 -14.14 -19.58 7.31
N GLY A 50 -14.64 -18.38 7.08
CA GLY A 50 -15.80 -17.84 7.78
C GLY A 50 -15.52 -17.46 9.25
N SER A 51 -14.24 -17.32 9.67
CA SER A 51 -13.84 -17.08 11.05
C SER A 51 -14.40 -15.76 11.60
N GLY A 52 -15.32 -15.85 12.58
CA GLY A 52 -15.83 -14.68 13.31
C GLY A 52 -14.75 -13.92 14.08
N THR A 53 -13.72 -14.62 14.57
CA THR A 53 -12.53 -14.02 15.21
C THR A 53 -11.78 -13.12 14.24
N GLY A 54 -11.50 -13.63 13.02
CA GLY A 54 -10.84 -12.85 11.97
C GLY A 54 -11.66 -11.63 11.56
N LYS A 55 -12.98 -11.80 11.36
CA LYS A 55 -13.87 -10.68 11.04
C LYS A 55 -13.83 -9.58 12.12
N ARG A 56 -13.98 -9.96 13.39
CA ARG A 56 -13.99 -9.03 14.53
C ARG A 56 -12.65 -8.28 14.64
N ALA A 57 -11.52 -8.99 14.55
CA ALA A 57 -10.20 -8.38 14.59
C ALA A 57 -9.99 -7.36 13.46
N ALA A 58 -10.38 -7.72 12.23
CA ALA A 58 -10.25 -6.84 11.08
C ALA A 58 -11.14 -5.58 11.17
N LEU A 59 -12.36 -5.69 11.69
CA LEU A 59 -13.23 -4.52 11.90
C LEU A 59 -12.67 -3.58 12.97
N LEU A 60 -12.17 -4.10 14.09
CA LEU A 60 -11.51 -3.29 15.11
C LEU A 60 -10.23 -2.60 14.55
N ALA A 61 -9.50 -3.29 13.69
CA ALA A 61 -8.34 -2.69 13.03
C ALA A 61 -8.75 -1.60 12.01
N ALA A 62 -9.87 -1.76 11.32
CA ALA A 62 -10.43 -0.74 10.46
C ALA A 62 -10.86 0.51 11.27
N ASP A 63 -11.47 0.33 12.43
CA ASP A 63 -11.80 1.43 13.37
C ASP A 63 -10.52 2.15 13.83
N GLN A 64 -9.48 1.40 14.17
CA GLN A 64 -8.19 1.95 14.57
C GLN A 64 -7.54 2.76 13.44
N LEU A 65 -7.55 2.23 12.21
CA LEU A 65 -7.03 2.96 11.04
C LEU A 65 -7.83 4.23 10.77
N LYS A 66 -9.17 4.13 10.81
CA LYS A 66 -10.10 5.26 10.65
C LYS A 66 -9.85 6.35 11.70
N SER A 67 -9.56 5.97 12.94
CA SER A 67 -9.31 6.93 14.04
C SER A 67 -8.06 7.79 13.84
N ARG A 68 -7.16 7.40 12.93
CA ARG A 68 -5.96 8.17 12.58
C ARG A 68 -6.18 9.19 11.45
N PHE A 69 -7.42 9.37 11.01
CA PHE A 69 -7.75 10.32 9.96
C PHE A 69 -7.70 11.77 10.47
N GLN A 70 -7.01 12.61 9.73
CA GLN A 70 -6.86 14.04 9.98
C GLN A 70 -7.83 14.82 9.09
N GLU A 71 -8.88 15.37 9.67
CA GLU A 71 -9.96 16.04 8.93
C GLU A 71 -9.49 17.26 8.12
N LYS A 72 -8.52 18.04 8.65
CA LYS A 72 -8.01 19.23 7.97
C LYS A 72 -7.15 18.90 6.75
N GLY A 73 -6.27 17.91 6.90
CA GLY A 73 -5.35 17.49 5.85
C GLY A 73 -5.94 16.41 4.94
N GLU A 74 -7.10 15.85 5.28
CA GLU A 74 -7.79 14.78 4.56
C GLU A 74 -6.93 13.53 4.33
N PHE A 75 -6.12 13.16 5.34
CA PHE A 75 -5.26 11.99 5.26
C PHE A 75 -5.21 11.19 6.58
N ILE A 76 -4.80 9.92 6.50
CA ILE A 76 -4.53 9.07 7.65
C ILE A 76 -3.07 9.29 8.06
N GLN A 77 -2.87 9.80 9.28
CA GLN A 77 -1.54 10.06 9.82
C GLN A 77 -0.79 8.75 10.06
N ALA A 78 0.46 8.66 9.54
CA ALA A 78 1.23 7.42 9.58
C ALA A 78 1.64 7.02 11.00
N TRP A 79 2.33 7.89 11.72
CA TRP A 79 2.98 7.63 13.00
C TRP A 79 2.73 8.78 14.00
N GLY A 80 3.22 8.59 15.23
CA GLY A 80 3.22 9.61 16.28
C GLY A 80 1.86 9.89 16.88
N ALA A 81 1.83 10.79 17.85
CA ALA A 81 0.60 11.26 18.47
C ALA A 81 -0.25 12.02 17.43
N MET A 82 -1.57 11.85 17.51
CA MET A 82 -2.48 12.48 16.56
C MET A 82 -2.36 14.02 16.59
N GLY A 83 -2.09 14.60 15.40
CA GLY A 83 -1.93 16.03 15.26
C GLY A 83 -0.54 16.58 15.66
N GLU A 84 0.39 15.71 16.04
CA GLU A 84 1.77 16.11 16.37
C GLU A 84 2.48 16.68 15.13
N PRO A 85 3.01 17.92 15.18
CA PRO A 85 3.55 18.59 14.01
C PRO A 85 4.66 17.82 13.30
N GLU A 86 5.57 17.22 14.05
CA GLU A 86 6.70 16.46 13.51
C GLU A 86 6.30 15.18 12.75
N ASN A 87 5.10 14.67 13.04
CA ASN A 87 4.55 13.46 12.45
C ASN A 87 3.23 13.70 11.68
N TYR A 88 2.89 14.98 11.40
CA TYR A 88 1.69 15.32 10.64
C TYR A 88 1.90 15.04 9.14
N ARG A 89 1.97 13.75 8.80
CA ARG A 89 2.38 13.25 7.49
C ARG A 89 1.71 11.93 7.13
N LEU A 90 1.65 11.67 5.85
CA LEU A 90 1.37 10.35 5.29
C LEU A 90 2.65 9.73 4.70
N ILE A 91 2.64 8.43 4.48
CA ILE A 91 3.68 7.66 3.81
C ILE A 91 3.01 6.91 2.65
N ILE A 92 3.68 6.78 1.51
CA ILE A 92 3.10 6.26 0.26
C ILE A 92 2.48 4.87 0.40
N ASP A 93 3.00 4.02 1.26
CA ASP A 93 2.50 2.66 1.52
C ASP A 93 1.12 2.63 2.21
N CYS A 94 0.63 3.79 2.69
CA CYS A 94 -0.74 3.96 3.16
C CYS A 94 -1.79 3.47 2.12
N LEU A 95 -1.45 3.55 0.83
CA LEU A 95 -2.30 3.07 -0.26
C LEU A 95 -2.59 1.56 -0.17
N LEU A 96 -1.72 0.78 0.49
CA LEU A 96 -1.89 -0.65 0.72
C LEU A 96 -2.62 -0.94 2.05
N ASN A 97 -2.74 0.06 2.91
CA ASN A 97 -3.50 -0.02 4.17
C ASN A 97 -4.99 0.28 3.97
N VAL A 98 -5.31 1.18 3.05
CA VAL A 98 -6.68 1.62 2.74
C VAL A 98 -7.64 0.51 2.30
N PRO A 99 -7.22 -0.57 1.61
CA PRO A 99 -8.10 -1.70 1.29
C PRO A 99 -8.87 -2.29 2.47
N LEU A 100 -8.32 -2.19 3.69
CA LEU A 100 -9.02 -2.60 4.91
C LEU A 100 -10.30 -1.77 5.16
N LEU A 101 -10.25 -0.47 4.89
CA LEU A 101 -11.42 0.42 5.05
C LEU A 101 -12.49 0.13 3.99
N TYR A 102 -12.10 -0.09 2.74
CA TYR A 102 -13.04 -0.47 1.69
C TYR A 102 -13.72 -1.81 2.01
N TRP A 103 -12.96 -2.79 2.51
CA TRP A 103 -13.50 -4.05 2.96
C TRP A 103 -14.48 -3.87 4.12
N ALA A 104 -14.12 -3.06 5.12
CA ALA A 104 -14.99 -2.79 6.28
C ALA A 104 -16.32 -2.15 5.86
N SER A 105 -16.27 -1.19 4.93
CA SER A 105 -17.49 -0.58 4.38
C SER A 105 -18.39 -1.63 3.69
N GLN A 106 -17.81 -2.50 2.86
CA GLN A 106 -18.56 -3.55 2.17
C GLN A 106 -19.16 -4.58 3.15
N GLU A 107 -18.44 -4.90 4.21
CA GLU A 107 -18.83 -5.93 5.17
C GLU A 107 -19.89 -5.46 6.18
N THR A 108 -19.89 -4.16 6.51
CA THR A 108 -20.78 -3.58 7.53
C THR A 108 -21.93 -2.74 6.94
N GLY A 109 -21.77 -2.24 5.72
CA GLY A 109 -22.65 -1.24 5.13
C GLY A 109 -22.41 0.19 5.65
N ASP A 110 -21.41 0.41 6.53
CA ASP A 110 -21.05 1.74 7.00
C ASP A 110 -20.17 2.46 5.96
N GLU A 111 -20.77 3.41 5.26
CA GLU A 111 -20.10 4.20 4.22
C GLU A 111 -19.02 5.15 4.78
N SER A 112 -18.94 5.40 6.08
CA SER A 112 -17.94 6.28 6.68
C SER A 112 -16.51 5.76 6.47
N TYR A 113 -16.31 4.45 6.43
CA TYR A 113 -15.02 3.85 6.09
C TYR A 113 -14.60 4.19 4.66
N ARG A 114 -15.53 4.03 3.72
CA ARG A 114 -15.29 4.34 2.30
C ARG A 114 -15.01 5.82 2.07
N GLN A 115 -15.78 6.70 2.70
CA GLN A 115 -15.59 8.14 2.57
C GLN A 115 -14.20 8.59 3.03
N ILE A 116 -13.71 8.06 4.16
CA ILE A 116 -12.35 8.32 4.65
C ILE A 116 -11.32 7.73 3.70
N ALA A 117 -11.53 6.50 3.21
CA ALA A 117 -10.63 5.86 2.26
C ALA A 117 -10.51 6.68 0.96
N ASP A 118 -11.63 7.13 0.39
CA ASP A 118 -11.66 7.92 -0.85
C ASP A 118 -10.94 9.26 -0.69
N ARG A 119 -11.17 9.99 0.42
CA ARG A 119 -10.50 11.26 0.73
C ARG A 119 -8.99 11.04 0.90
N HIS A 120 -8.61 10.05 1.69
CA HIS A 120 -7.21 9.75 1.93
C HIS A 120 -6.46 9.33 0.65
N VAL A 121 -7.04 8.46 -0.18
CA VAL A 121 -6.44 8.06 -1.48
C VAL A 121 -6.26 9.28 -2.39
N HIS A 122 -7.27 10.13 -2.48
CA HIS A 122 -7.21 11.35 -3.29
C HIS A 122 -6.07 12.25 -2.83
N THR A 123 -6.04 12.64 -1.55
CA THR A 123 -4.98 13.46 -0.96
C THR A 123 -3.59 12.83 -1.14
N THR A 124 -3.49 11.50 -0.94
CA THR A 124 -2.21 10.80 -1.12
C THR A 124 -1.70 10.93 -2.54
N LEU A 125 -2.53 10.58 -3.54
CA LEU A 125 -2.09 10.57 -4.95
C LEU A 125 -1.82 11.97 -5.49
N GLU A 126 -2.54 13.00 -5.02
CA GLU A 126 -2.27 14.39 -5.41
C GLU A 126 -0.92 14.92 -4.90
N ASN A 127 -0.45 14.43 -3.75
CA ASN A 127 0.73 15.00 -3.09
C ASN A 127 1.98 14.12 -3.22
N VAL A 128 1.85 12.78 -3.28
CA VAL A 128 3.03 11.91 -3.39
C VAL A 128 3.51 11.70 -4.81
N ILE A 129 2.66 11.90 -5.82
CA ILE A 129 3.05 11.74 -7.23
C ILE A 129 3.62 13.05 -7.74
N ARG A 130 4.89 13.03 -8.17
CA ARG A 130 5.55 14.20 -8.77
C ARG A 130 5.13 14.38 -10.24
N PRO A 131 5.38 15.56 -10.85
CA PRO A 131 5.02 15.83 -12.25
C PRO A 131 5.66 14.87 -13.27
N ASP A 132 6.80 14.27 -12.94
CA ASP A 132 7.50 13.26 -13.74
C ASP A 132 7.03 11.83 -13.44
N PHE A 133 6.03 11.65 -12.61
CA PHE A 133 5.51 10.38 -12.10
C PHE A 133 6.46 9.60 -11.18
N SER A 134 7.57 10.17 -10.75
CA SER A 134 8.28 9.65 -9.60
C SER A 134 7.49 9.90 -8.30
N THR A 135 7.85 9.24 -7.21
CA THR A 135 7.07 9.34 -5.97
C THR A 135 7.89 9.89 -4.81
N TRP A 136 7.25 10.68 -3.97
CA TRP A 136 7.75 10.94 -2.63
C TRP A 136 7.55 9.71 -1.74
N HIS A 137 8.49 9.44 -0.85
CA HIS A 137 8.31 8.40 0.18
C HIS A 137 7.29 8.84 1.23
N THR A 138 7.42 10.05 1.75
CA THR A 138 6.52 10.67 2.74
C THR A 138 6.17 12.08 2.33
N PHE A 139 4.99 12.56 2.76
CA PHE A 139 4.55 13.92 2.50
C PHE A 139 3.98 14.54 3.77
N PHE A 140 4.48 15.73 4.10
CA PHE A 140 4.10 16.49 5.27
C PHE A 140 3.02 17.52 4.95
N PHE A 141 2.20 17.82 5.93
CA PHE A 141 1.14 18.82 5.87
C PHE A 141 1.27 19.77 7.06
N ASP A 142 0.78 20.98 6.90
CA ASP A 142 0.69 21.94 7.99
C ASP A 142 -0.39 21.52 9.00
N PRO A 143 -0.06 21.30 10.28
CA PRO A 143 -1.04 20.77 11.26
C PRO A 143 -2.11 21.80 11.67
N VAL A 144 -1.89 23.08 11.39
CA VAL A 144 -2.83 24.16 11.72
C VAL A 144 -3.86 24.32 10.62
N THR A 145 -3.41 24.35 9.36
CA THR A 145 -4.26 24.60 8.19
C THR A 145 -4.70 23.33 7.48
N GLY A 146 -3.91 22.26 7.56
CA GLY A 146 -4.08 21.03 6.78
C GLY A 146 -3.50 21.11 5.36
N ASN A 147 -2.93 22.25 4.98
CA ASN A 147 -2.38 22.42 3.63
C ASN A 147 -1.15 21.53 3.38
N PRO A 148 -0.93 21.08 2.12
CA PRO A 148 0.30 20.43 1.72
C PRO A 148 1.52 21.32 2.01
N ASP A 149 2.60 20.72 2.51
CA ASP A 149 3.84 21.42 2.86
C ASP A 149 4.99 20.92 1.98
N HIS A 150 5.55 19.74 2.26
CA HIS A 150 6.68 19.22 1.49
C HIS A 150 6.77 17.70 1.47
N GLY A 151 7.40 17.18 0.41
CA GLY A 151 7.78 15.78 0.31
C GLY A 151 9.19 15.54 0.86
N ALA A 152 9.41 14.36 1.43
CA ALA A 152 10.70 13.94 1.97
C ALA A 152 10.90 12.44 1.82
N THR A 153 12.07 11.94 2.24
CA THR A 153 12.33 10.51 2.34
C THR A 153 12.90 10.13 3.70
N CYS A 154 12.59 8.91 4.15
CA CYS A 154 13.23 8.27 5.30
C CYS A 154 14.02 7.03 4.89
N GLN A 155 13.64 6.39 3.78
CA GLN A 155 14.24 5.14 3.29
C GLN A 155 14.88 5.29 1.91
N GLY A 156 14.65 6.38 1.18
CA GLY A 156 15.32 6.67 -0.09
C GLY A 156 16.72 7.26 0.11
N TYR A 157 17.44 7.37 -0.98
CA TYR A 157 18.84 7.84 -0.98
C TYR A 157 18.98 9.30 -0.53
N ARG A 158 18.08 10.15 -0.97
CA ARG A 158 18.01 11.58 -0.60
C ARG A 158 16.62 12.14 -0.87
N ASP A 159 16.28 13.27 -0.26
CA ASP A 159 15.07 13.99 -0.63
C ASP A 159 15.12 14.33 -2.12
N GLY A 160 14.06 14.04 -2.82
CA GLY A 160 13.99 14.20 -4.26
C GLY A 160 14.38 12.97 -5.08
N SER A 161 15.06 11.95 -4.53
CA SER A 161 15.21 10.65 -5.20
C SER A 161 13.90 9.85 -5.17
N ALA A 162 13.86 8.76 -5.90
CA ALA A 162 12.70 7.85 -5.91
C ALA A 162 13.10 6.50 -5.28
N TRP A 163 12.76 6.33 -4.00
CA TRP A 163 12.90 5.05 -3.33
C TRP A 163 12.16 3.97 -4.10
N ALA A 164 12.86 2.90 -4.52
CA ALA A 164 12.33 1.91 -5.46
C ALA A 164 11.06 1.22 -4.93
N ARG A 165 11.05 0.87 -3.66
CA ARG A 165 9.86 0.26 -3.03
C ARG A 165 8.71 1.24 -2.89
N GLY A 166 9.01 2.52 -2.62
CA GLY A 166 8.00 3.60 -2.62
C GLY A 166 7.34 3.76 -3.99
N GLN A 167 8.13 3.77 -5.06
CA GLN A 167 7.61 3.82 -6.43
C GLN A 167 6.74 2.58 -6.73
N ALA A 168 7.15 1.39 -6.30
CA ALA A 168 6.37 0.17 -6.45
C ALA A 168 5.05 0.20 -5.66
N TRP A 169 5.04 0.83 -4.46
CA TRP A 169 3.80 1.10 -3.72
C TRP A 169 2.86 2.03 -4.49
N GLY A 170 3.41 3.02 -5.20
CA GLY A 170 2.64 3.87 -6.11
C GLY A 170 1.95 3.07 -7.22
N ILE A 171 2.66 2.10 -7.83
CA ILE A 171 2.10 1.21 -8.86
C ILE A 171 0.97 0.36 -8.28
N TYR A 172 1.22 -0.36 -7.19
CA TYR A 172 0.21 -1.25 -6.61
C TYR A 172 -0.95 -0.48 -5.98
N GLY A 173 -0.64 0.62 -5.29
CA GLY A 173 -1.63 1.47 -4.66
C GLY A 173 -2.62 2.10 -5.65
N THR A 174 -2.14 2.59 -6.80
CA THR A 174 -3.03 3.12 -7.85
C THR A 174 -3.90 2.04 -8.49
N ALA A 175 -3.38 0.82 -8.64
CA ALA A 175 -4.17 -0.33 -9.10
C ALA A 175 -5.30 -0.67 -8.11
N LEU A 176 -5.01 -0.67 -6.82
CA LEU A 176 -6.01 -0.89 -5.77
C LEU A 176 -7.00 0.27 -5.67
N ALA A 177 -6.53 1.52 -5.79
CA ALA A 177 -7.41 2.69 -5.84
C ALA A 177 -8.42 2.58 -7.00
N TYR A 178 -7.95 2.20 -8.18
CA TYR A 178 -8.85 1.93 -9.31
C TYR A 178 -9.81 0.77 -9.03
N ARG A 179 -9.33 -0.32 -8.45
CA ARG A 179 -10.17 -1.47 -8.10
C ARG A 179 -11.41 -1.09 -7.30
N TYR A 180 -11.24 -0.23 -6.31
CA TYR A 180 -12.31 0.14 -5.38
C TYR A 180 -13.16 1.32 -5.84
N THR A 181 -12.57 2.30 -6.55
CA THR A 181 -13.24 3.55 -6.91
C THR A 181 -13.74 3.59 -8.35
N LYS A 182 -13.09 2.85 -9.26
CA LYS A 182 -13.30 2.88 -10.73
C LYS A 182 -13.07 4.26 -11.36
N ARG A 183 -12.30 5.15 -10.73
CA ARG A 183 -11.93 6.45 -11.29
C ARG A 183 -10.85 6.29 -12.36
N GLU A 184 -11.14 6.69 -13.59
CA GLU A 184 -10.23 6.54 -14.75
C GLU A 184 -8.91 7.30 -14.58
N GLU A 185 -8.89 8.37 -13.79
CA GLU A 185 -7.67 9.11 -13.45
C GLU A 185 -6.59 8.22 -12.82
N TYR A 186 -6.98 7.20 -12.07
CA TYR A 186 -6.02 6.28 -11.43
C TYR A 186 -5.36 5.32 -12.43
N LYS A 187 -5.99 5.03 -13.57
CA LYS A 187 -5.30 4.35 -14.68
C LYS A 187 -4.24 5.23 -15.32
N TYR A 188 -4.52 6.54 -15.46
CA TYR A 188 -3.54 7.49 -15.98
C TYR A 188 -2.31 7.57 -15.05
N ILE A 189 -2.54 7.74 -13.74
CA ILE A 189 -1.47 7.77 -12.74
C ILE A 189 -0.70 6.44 -12.76
N PHE A 190 -1.41 5.29 -12.77
CA PHE A 190 -0.77 3.97 -12.84
C PHE A 190 0.19 3.86 -14.04
N ARG A 191 -0.22 4.31 -15.22
CA ARG A 191 0.64 4.29 -16.41
C ARG A 191 1.89 5.12 -16.22
N GLY A 192 1.76 6.31 -15.65
CA GLY A 192 2.86 7.23 -15.39
C GLY A 192 3.87 6.66 -14.39
N VAL A 193 3.40 6.22 -13.21
CA VAL A 193 4.27 5.67 -12.17
C VAL A 193 4.92 4.34 -12.59
N SER A 194 4.21 3.52 -13.40
CA SER A 194 4.76 2.29 -13.96
C SER A 194 5.83 2.59 -15.01
N LYS A 195 5.58 3.56 -15.89
CA LYS A 195 6.55 3.99 -16.90
C LYS A 195 7.83 4.47 -16.24
N TYR A 196 7.73 5.38 -15.25
CA TYR A 196 8.89 5.87 -14.51
C TYR A 196 9.70 4.71 -13.92
N TYR A 197 9.04 3.78 -13.24
CA TYR A 197 9.68 2.61 -12.66
C TYR A 197 10.43 1.78 -13.71
N ILE A 198 9.77 1.43 -14.82
CA ILE A 198 10.32 0.60 -15.89
C ILE A 198 11.55 1.25 -16.53
N GLU A 199 11.53 2.56 -16.77
CA GLU A 199 12.61 3.31 -17.39
C GLU A 199 13.87 3.43 -16.52
N HIS A 200 13.73 3.19 -15.19
CA HIS A 200 14.85 3.25 -14.24
C HIS A 200 15.31 1.86 -13.76
N LEU A 201 14.79 0.78 -14.37
CA LEU A 201 15.25 -0.56 -14.02
C LEU A 201 16.60 -0.88 -14.67
N PRO A 202 17.45 -1.63 -13.97
CA PRO A 202 18.66 -2.22 -14.56
C PRO A 202 18.27 -3.35 -15.54
N LYS A 203 19.25 -3.79 -16.34
CA LYS A 203 19.02 -4.82 -17.39
C LYS A 203 18.49 -6.15 -16.87
N ASP A 204 18.80 -6.50 -15.62
CA ASP A 204 18.34 -7.72 -14.98
C ASP A 204 16.94 -7.62 -14.38
N LEU A 205 16.30 -6.44 -14.44
CA LEU A 205 14.96 -6.12 -13.94
C LEU A 205 14.79 -6.23 -12.42
N VAL A 206 15.86 -6.38 -11.66
CA VAL A 206 15.84 -6.29 -10.19
C VAL A 206 16.30 -4.89 -9.79
N PRO A 207 15.41 -4.01 -9.31
CA PRO A 207 15.78 -2.62 -9.05
C PRO A 207 16.85 -2.49 -7.96
N TYR A 208 17.61 -1.42 -8.04
CA TYR A 208 18.34 -0.94 -6.87
C TYR A 208 17.37 -0.43 -5.81
N TRP A 209 17.82 -0.29 -4.58
CA TRP A 209 16.98 0.16 -3.47
C TRP A 209 16.44 1.61 -3.66
N ASP A 210 17.09 2.39 -4.51
CA ASP A 210 16.61 3.69 -4.99
C ASP A 210 16.81 3.76 -6.51
N LEU A 211 15.85 4.32 -7.23
CA LEU A 211 15.82 4.39 -8.69
C LEU A 211 16.77 5.44 -9.28
N GLU A 212 17.51 6.15 -8.44
CA GLU A 212 18.60 7.01 -8.86
C GLU A 212 19.83 6.20 -9.31
N PHE A 213 19.96 4.95 -8.86
CA PHE A 213 21.06 4.07 -9.19
C PHE A 213 20.80 3.26 -10.46
N SER A 214 21.89 2.98 -11.21
CA SER A 214 21.84 2.32 -12.51
C SER A 214 22.88 1.21 -12.63
N ASP A 215 22.90 0.51 -13.78
CA ASP A 215 23.89 -0.53 -14.07
C ASP A 215 25.32 -0.04 -13.89
N GLY A 216 26.09 -0.75 -13.06
CA GLY A 216 27.45 -0.43 -12.71
C GLY A 216 27.62 0.16 -11.30
N ASP A 217 26.56 0.60 -10.67
CA ASP A 217 26.59 1.10 -9.29
C ASP A 217 26.72 -0.05 -8.28
N ALA A 218 27.63 0.11 -7.32
CA ALA A 218 27.84 -0.86 -6.25
C ALA A 218 26.83 -0.64 -5.10
N GLN A 219 25.55 -0.78 -5.42
CA GLN A 219 24.46 -0.54 -4.47
C GLN A 219 23.59 -1.80 -4.25
N PRO A 220 22.93 -1.93 -3.08
CA PRO A 220 22.01 -3.04 -2.81
C PRO A 220 20.83 -3.08 -3.78
N ARG A 221 20.32 -4.29 -4.01
CA ARG A 221 19.10 -4.52 -4.80
C ARG A 221 17.88 -4.66 -3.90
N ASP A 222 16.71 -4.25 -4.39
CA ASP A 222 15.44 -4.41 -3.69
C ASP A 222 14.50 -5.37 -4.45
N SER A 223 14.65 -6.66 -4.20
CA SER A 223 13.78 -7.70 -4.80
C SER A 223 12.31 -7.56 -4.39
N SER A 224 12.03 -6.98 -3.20
CA SER A 224 10.66 -6.74 -2.77
C SER A 224 9.94 -5.71 -3.64
N SER A 225 10.66 -4.69 -4.10
CA SER A 225 10.12 -3.68 -5.02
C SER A 225 9.64 -4.30 -6.33
N ALA A 226 10.41 -5.21 -6.93
CA ALA A 226 10.00 -5.94 -8.14
C ALA A 226 8.72 -6.77 -7.92
N SER A 227 8.64 -7.45 -6.78
CA SER A 227 7.47 -8.27 -6.42
C SER A 227 6.21 -7.40 -6.21
N ILE A 228 6.33 -6.25 -5.56
CA ILE A 228 5.25 -5.30 -5.32
C ILE A 228 4.76 -4.72 -6.66
N ALA A 229 5.68 -4.28 -7.52
CA ALA A 229 5.35 -3.76 -8.84
C ALA A 229 4.61 -4.81 -9.68
N ALA A 230 5.09 -6.07 -9.67
CA ALA A 230 4.41 -7.18 -10.34
C ALA A 230 2.98 -7.38 -9.85
N CYS A 231 2.74 -7.34 -8.53
CA CYS A 231 1.39 -7.43 -7.96
C CYS A 231 0.48 -6.30 -8.48
N GLY A 232 0.97 -5.06 -8.50
CA GLY A 232 0.22 -3.92 -9.01
C GLY A 232 -0.10 -4.03 -10.50
N MET A 233 0.86 -4.46 -11.31
CA MET A 233 0.69 -4.69 -12.75
C MET A 233 -0.34 -5.79 -13.03
N LEU A 234 -0.26 -6.92 -12.32
CA LEU A 234 -1.24 -8.01 -12.44
C LEU A 234 -2.64 -7.58 -11.98
N GLU A 235 -2.75 -6.76 -10.94
CA GLU A 235 -4.04 -6.24 -10.50
C GLU A 235 -4.65 -5.31 -11.55
N MET A 236 -3.88 -4.33 -12.05
CA MET A 236 -4.37 -3.36 -13.04
C MET A 236 -4.68 -4.03 -14.38
N ALA A 237 -3.93 -5.05 -14.81
CA ALA A 237 -4.17 -5.78 -16.05
C ALA A 237 -5.57 -6.40 -16.15
N LYS A 238 -6.28 -6.57 -15.03
CA LYS A 238 -7.67 -7.05 -15.02
C LYS A 238 -8.66 -6.03 -15.58
N TYR A 239 -8.25 -4.77 -15.71
CA TYR A 239 -9.08 -3.61 -16.04
C TYR A 239 -8.61 -2.85 -17.29
N LEU A 240 -7.58 -3.33 -17.95
CA LEU A 240 -7.01 -2.76 -19.17
C LEU A 240 -7.47 -3.56 -20.39
N TYR A 241 -7.34 -2.95 -21.58
CA TYR A 241 -7.62 -3.65 -22.84
C TYR A 241 -6.52 -4.65 -23.18
N ASP A 242 -6.85 -5.63 -24.05
CA ASP A 242 -6.09 -6.85 -24.27
C ASP A 242 -4.58 -6.67 -24.48
N GLU A 243 -4.15 -5.77 -25.35
CA GLU A 243 -2.73 -5.54 -25.64
C GLU A 243 -1.99 -4.93 -24.44
N GLU A 244 -2.58 -3.92 -23.82
CA GLU A 244 -1.98 -3.28 -22.65
C GLU A 244 -1.97 -4.22 -21.43
N ALA A 245 -3.04 -4.98 -21.25
CA ALA A 245 -3.13 -6.00 -20.22
C ALA A 245 -2.08 -7.11 -20.40
N ALA A 246 -1.85 -7.53 -21.66
CA ALA A 246 -0.82 -8.52 -21.98
C ALA A 246 0.58 -7.99 -21.69
N PHE A 247 0.87 -6.73 -22.05
CA PHE A 247 2.15 -6.07 -21.74
C PHE A 247 2.47 -6.09 -20.25
N TYR A 248 1.53 -5.66 -19.39
CA TYR A 248 1.77 -5.62 -17.95
C TYR A 248 1.87 -7.02 -17.33
N ARG A 249 1.13 -8.01 -17.84
CA ARG A 249 1.27 -9.41 -17.39
C ARG A 249 2.64 -9.99 -17.71
N ASP A 250 3.09 -9.85 -18.96
CA ASP A 250 4.41 -10.32 -19.41
C ASP A 250 5.54 -9.65 -18.59
N LEU A 251 5.42 -8.36 -18.32
CA LEU A 251 6.40 -7.64 -17.53
C LEU A 251 6.42 -8.10 -16.08
N ALA A 252 5.26 -8.34 -15.47
CA ALA A 252 5.17 -8.87 -14.12
C ALA A 252 5.79 -10.27 -14.00
N GLU A 253 5.56 -11.13 -14.98
CA GLU A 253 6.18 -12.47 -15.05
C GLU A 253 7.71 -12.37 -15.16
N LYS A 254 8.22 -11.45 -15.97
CA LYS A 254 9.67 -11.17 -16.08
C LYS A 254 10.26 -10.68 -14.76
N PHE A 255 9.58 -9.77 -14.03
CA PHE A 255 10.03 -9.31 -12.72
C PHE A 255 10.15 -10.47 -11.73
N ILE A 256 9.13 -11.29 -11.63
CA ILE A 256 9.15 -12.46 -10.74
C ILE A 256 10.24 -13.44 -11.17
N GLY A 257 10.36 -13.73 -12.47
CA GLY A 257 11.41 -14.60 -13.01
C GLY A 257 12.84 -14.09 -12.71
N SER A 258 13.04 -12.78 -12.69
CA SER A 258 14.35 -12.18 -12.38
C SER A 258 14.71 -12.25 -10.89
N VAL A 259 13.73 -12.17 -10.01
CA VAL A 259 13.94 -12.32 -8.55
C VAL A 259 14.30 -13.76 -8.15
N TYR A 260 13.87 -14.76 -8.93
CA TYR A 260 14.15 -16.19 -8.66
C TYR A 260 15.50 -16.71 -9.25
N ARG A 261 16.23 -15.90 -9.99
CA ARG A 261 17.54 -16.24 -10.56
C ARG A 261 18.70 -15.81 -9.66
#